data_03a3ae18f15adbad21b09c9aa15e38c8
#
_entry.id   03a3ae18f15adbad21b09c9aa15e38c8
#
_cell.length_a   1.000
_cell.length_b   1.000
_cell.length_c   1.000
_cell.angle_alpha   90.00
_cell.angle_beta   90.00
_cell.angle_gamma   90.00
#
_symmetry.space_group_name_H-M   'P 1'
#
loop_
_entity.id
_entity.type
_entity.pdbx_description
1 polymer ?
#
loop_
_entity_poly.entity_id
_entity_poly.type
_entity_poly.pdbx_seq_one_letter_code
_entity_poly.pdbx_strand_id
1 'polypeptide(L)'
;RRYTNRTLQRLYGRETDFSDYDTRLGIAGWGLFFTAAYESSDKRFTASAGLRADGCDYSARMRQFWRQLSPRLSLAYALGDAWSIKGSAGIYHQLPPLTALGLRDNDGAWVNRSLRYMRVKALSAGIDWRLRDRLIVSIEGFRKGYDRIPLSLADGIPLVCKGDDY
;
A
#
# COMPACT_ATOMS: atom_id res chain seq x y z
N ARG A 1 -3.79 -19.63 3.74
CA ARG A 1 -2.40 -19.95 4.15
C ARG A 1 -2.37 -20.42 5.60
N ARG A 2 -1.49 -21.35 5.93
CA ARG A 2 -1.22 -21.81 7.30
C ARG A 2 -0.01 -21.08 7.81
N TYR A 3 -0.10 -20.51 9.01
CA TYR A 3 1.01 -19.83 9.68
C TYR A 3 1.26 -20.53 11.01
N THR A 4 2.50 -20.92 11.24
CA THR A 4 2.95 -21.46 12.51
C THR A 4 3.98 -20.48 13.07
N ASN A 5 3.75 -19.98 14.27
CA ASN A 5 4.72 -19.13 14.95
C ASN A 5 5.00 -19.70 16.34
N ARG A 6 6.28 -19.83 16.65
CA ARG A 6 6.77 -20.23 17.96
C ARG A 6 7.80 -19.20 18.42
N THR A 7 7.37 -18.25 19.23
CA THR A 7 8.23 -17.17 19.70
C THR A 7 8.44 -17.30 21.20
N LEU A 8 9.70 -17.39 21.61
CA LEU A 8 10.12 -17.40 23.00
C LEU A 8 10.87 -16.09 23.26
N GLN A 9 10.27 -15.20 24.06
CA GLN A 9 10.96 -13.98 24.50
C GLN A 9 11.62 -14.22 25.85
N ARG A 10 12.95 -14.03 25.90
CA ARG A 10 13.74 -14.05 27.13
C ARG A 10 14.18 -12.64 27.48
N LEU A 11 13.69 -12.11 28.58
CA LEU A 11 14.15 -10.86 29.17
C LEU A 11 14.88 -11.16 30.48
N TYR A 12 16.16 -10.75 30.59
CA TYR A 12 16.99 -10.99 31.80
C TYR A 12 17.04 -12.45 32.29
N GLY A 13 17.05 -13.41 31.36
CA GLY A 13 17.14 -14.83 31.69
C GLY A 13 15.84 -15.48 32.20
N ARG A 14 14.74 -14.73 32.25
CA ARG A 14 13.39 -15.26 32.53
C ARG A 14 12.59 -15.35 31.23
N GLU A 15 11.87 -16.46 31.07
CA GLU A 15 10.88 -16.58 30.01
C GLU A 15 9.70 -15.69 30.38
N THR A 16 9.52 -14.60 29.62
CA THR A 16 8.49 -13.61 29.92
C THR A 16 7.24 -13.78 29.05
N ASP A 17 7.37 -14.39 27.88
CA ASP A 17 6.24 -14.62 27.02
C ASP A 17 6.50 -15.79 26.06
N PHE A 18 5.57 -16.73 26.00
CA PHE A 18 5.60 -17.85 25.11
C PHE A 18 4.38 -17.78 24.19
N SER A 19 4.61 -17.53 22.92
CA SER A 19 3.56 -17.57 21.91
C SER A 19 3.79 -18.76 20.99
N ASP A 20 2.93 -19.77 21.08
CA ASP A 20 2.91 -20.91 20.17
C ASP A 20 1.52 -21.00 19.55
N TYR A 21 1.43 -20.65 18.26
CA TYR A 21 0.17 -20.77 17.58
C TYR A 21 0.32 -21.31 16.16
N ASP A 22 -0.60 -22.18 15.79
CA ASP A 22 -0.81 -22.64 14.41
C ASP A 22 -2.16 -22.07 13.94
N THR A 23 -2.13 -21.22 12.95
CA THR A 23 -3.34 -20.62 12.44
C THR A 23 -3.51 -20.82 10.94
N ARG A 24 -4.74 -21.09 10.52
CA ARG A 24 -5.14 -21.04 9.13
C ARG A 24 -5.96 -19.78 8.88
N LEU A 25 -5.47 -18.93 8.00
CA LEU A 25 -6.15 -17.73 7.57
C LEU A 25 -6.63 -17.92 6.13
N GLY A 26 -7.93 -17.94 5.93
CA GLY A 26 -8.58 -17.82 4.62
C GLY A 26 -9.18 -16.43 4.49
N ILE A 27 -8.83 -15.71 3.43
CA ILE A 27 -9.41 -14.40 3.10
C ILE A 27 -9.83 -14.44 1.64
N ALA A 28 -11.10 -14.13 1.39
CA ALA A 28 -11.60 -13.84 0.06
C ALA A 28 -11.53 -12.33 -0.17
N GLY A 29 -10.83 -11.93 -1.23
CA GLY A 29 -10.69 -10.53 -1.62
C GLY A 29 -11.30 -10.28 -2.99
N TRP A 30 -11.83 -9.08 -3.19
CA TRP A 30 -12.37 -8.61 -4.47
C TRP A 30 -11.89 -7.19 -4.74
N GLY A 31 -11.83 -6.83 -5.99
CA GLY A 31 -11.46 -5.49 -6.41
C GLY A 31 -12.11 -5.13 -7.74
N LEU A 32 -12.49 -3.86 -7.85
CA LEU A 32 -12.98 -3.24 -9.08
C LEU A 32 -12.09 -2.06 -9.41
N PHE A 33 -11.79 -1.87 -10.68
CA PHE A 33 -11.03 -0.71 -11.12
C PHE A 33 -11.59 -0.15 -12.43
N PHE A 34 -11.45 1.16 -12.57
CA PHE A 34 -11.75 1.90 -13.76
C PHE A 34 -10.56 2.81 -14.08
N THR A 35 -10.24 2.95 -15.36
CA THR A 35 -9.20 3.87 -15.83
C THR A 35 -9.68 4.55 -17.10
N ALA A 36 -9.52 5.88 -17.17
CA ALA A 36 -9.73 6.68 -18.34
C ALA A 36 -8.43 7.40 -18.69
N ALA A 37 -8.11 7.47 -19.97
CA ALA A 37 -6.97 8.21 -20.49
C ALA A 37 -7.44 9.15 -21.59
N TYR A 38 -6.84 10.33 -21.63
CA TYR A 38 -7.08 11.35 -22.62
C TYR A 38 -5.75 11.84 -23.19
N GLU A 39 -5.69 11.99 -24.48
CA GLU A 39 -4.59 12.63 -25.19
C GLU A 39 -5.16 13.73 -26.10
N SER A 40 -4.58 14.92 -26.05
CA SER A 40 -4.98 16.02 -26.93
C SER A 40 -4.57 15.75 -28.38
N SER A 41 -5.30 16.35 -29.33
CA SER A 41 -5.06 16.14 -30.75
C SER A 41 -3.66 16.55 -31.22
N ASP A 42 -3.05 17.53 -30.53
CA ASP A 42 -1.68 17.96 -30.76
C ASP A 42 -0.62 17.13 -29.99
N LYS A 43 -1.08 16.09 -29.29
CA LYS A 43 -0.26 15.17 -28.46
C LYS A 43 0.58 15.86 -27.37
N ARG A 44 0.28 17.13 -27.08
CA ARG A 44 1.02 17.88 -26.07
C ARG A 44 0.52 17.64 -24.65
N PHE A 45 -0.77 17.33 -24.50
CA PHE A 45 -1.36 17.11 -23.20
C PHE A 45 -1.87 15.67 -23.08
N THR A 46 -1.44 14.99 -22.04
CA THR A 46 -1.98 13.68 -21.64
C THR A 46 -2.50 13.72 -20.22
N ALA A 47 -3.63 13.08 -19.99
CA ALA A 47 -4.24 12.93 -18.69
C ALA A 47 -4.69 11.49 -18.50
N SER A 48 -4.51 10.97 -17.31
CA SER A 48 -5.03 9.65 -16.93
C SER A 48 -5.67 9.75 -15.56
N ALA A 49 -6.92 9.29 -15.46
CA ALA A 49 -7.64 9.19 -14.19
C ALA A 49 -8.03 7.75 -13.94
N GLY A 50 -7.80 7.29 -12.74
CA GLY A 50 -8.15 5.93 -12.31
C GLY A 50 -8.88 5.93 -10.98
N LEU A 51 -9.77 4.97 -10.80
CA LEU A 51 -10.44 4.69 -9.55
C LEU A 51 -10.40 3.19 -9.31
N ARG A 52 -9.92 2.80 -8.14
CA ARG A 52 -9.92 1.42 -7.68
C ARG A 52 -10.65 1.31 -6.35
N ALA A 53 -11.39 0.24 -6.18
CA ALA A 53 -12.06 -0.12 -4.95
C ALA A 53 -11.73 -1.56 -4.60
N ASP A 54 -11.23 -1.79 -3.40
CA ASP A 54 -10.87 -3.12 -2.90
C ASP A 54 -11.74 -3.48 -1.70
N GLY A 55 -11.93 -4.77 -1.46
CA GLY A 55 -12.61 -5.27 -0.29
C GLY A 55 -12.19 -6.71 0.02
N CYS A 56 -12.40 -7.14 1.25
CA CYS A 56 -12.22 -8.52 1.67
C CYS A 56 -13.16 -8.89 2.81
N ASP A 57 -13.32 -10.18 3.06
CA ASP A 57 -14.22 -10.73 4.07
C ASP A 57 -13.63 -10.77 5.49
N TYR A 58 -12.39 -10.33 5.68
CA TYR A 58 -11.71 -10.39 6.98
C TYR A 58 -12.45 -9.67 8.10
N SER A 59 -12.99 -8.48 7.84
CA SER A 59 -13.79 -7.73 8.81
C SER A 59 -14.92 -6.94 8.14
N ALA A 60 -15.96 -6.57 8.92
CA ALA A 60 -17.07 -5.78 8.42
C ALA A 60 -16.62 -4.44 7.79
N ARG A 61 -15.54 -3.84 8.31
CA ARG A 61 -14.97 -2.60 7.76
C ARG A 61 -14.23 -2.83 6.45
N MET A 62 -13.51 -3.94 6.32
CA MET A 62 -12.76 -4.29 5.11
C MET A 62 -13.67 -4.79 4.00
N ARG A 63 -14.87 -5.26 4.32
CA ARG A 63 -15.89 -5.65 3.34
C ARG A 63 -16.49 -4.44 2.61
N GLN A 64 -16.48 -3.26 3.22
CA GLN A 64 -17.08 -2.05 2.66
C GLN A 64 -16.10 -1.41 1.65
N PHE A 65 -16.22 -1.76 0.36
CA PHE A 65 -15.31 -1.33 -0.71
C PHE A 65 -15.17 0.20 -0.86
N TRP A 66 -16.21 0.97 -0.52
CA TRP A 66 -16.15 2.44 -0.57
C TRP A 66 -15.18 3.07 0.46
N ARG A 67 -14.77 2.31 1.47
CA ARG A 67 -13.76 2.75 2.44
C ARG A 67 -12.32 2.61 1.93
N GLN A 68 -12.14 1.86 0.85
CA GLN A 68 -10.88 1.58 0.18
C GLN A 68 -10.83 2.15 -1.24
N LEU A 69 -11.58 3.25 -1.48
CA LEU A 69 -11.51 3.96 -2.74
C LEU A 69 -10.13 4.57 -2.94
N SER A 70 -9.52 4.25 -4.08
CA SER A 70 -8.16 4.60 -4.45
C SER A 70 -8.16 5.40 -5.75
N PRO A 71 -8.52 6.71 -5.70
CA PRO A 71 -8.46 7.58 -6.85
C PRO A 71 -7.00 7.89 -7.21
N ARG A 72 -6.73 8.04 -8.51
CA ARG A 72 -5.43 8.38 -9.07
C ARG A 72 -5.62 9.33 -10.23
N LEU A 73 -4.72 10.30 -10.33
CA LEU A 73 -4.67 11.26 -11.44
C LEU A 73 -3.21 11.41 -11.86
N SER A 74 -2.97 11.39 -13.16
CA SER A 74 -1.67 11.71 -13.74
C SER A 74 -1.87 12.65 -14.90
N LEU A 75 -1.01 13.66 -14.98
CA LEU A 75 -1.03 14.68 -16.02
C LEU A 75 0.38 14.82 -16.59
N ALA A 76 0.49 15.03 -17.89
CA ALA A 76 1.74 15.44 -18.50
C ALA A 76 1.45 16.46 -19.62
N TYR A 77 2.38 17.40 -19.75
CA TYR A 77 2.30 18.45 -20.76
C TYR A 77 3.67 18.71 -21.40
N ALA A 78 3.70 18.62 -22.74
CA ALA A 78 4.88 18.95 -23.52
C ALA A 78 4.94 20.47 -23.76
N LEU A 79 5.95 21.14 -23.18
CA LEU A 79 6.20 22.59 -23.35
C LEU A 79 6.82 22.90 -24.72
N GLY A 80 7.25 21.86 -25.44
CA GLY A 80 7.85 21.92 -26.77
C GLY A 80 8.51 20.58 -27.06
N ASP A 81 9.41 20.55 -28.04
CA ASP A 81 10.05 19.30 -28.47
C ASP A 81 11.07 18.76 -27.45
N ALA A 82 11.63 19.65 -26.63
CA ALA A 82 12.70 19.32 -25.71
C ALA A 82 12.23 19.17 -24.25
N TRP A 83 11.14 19.78 -23.84
CA TRP A 83 10.74 19.84 -22.44
C TRP A 83 9.33 19.31 -22.23
N SER A 84 9.15 18.55 -21.16
CA SER A 84 7.83 18.17 -20.69
C SER A 84 7.77 18.24 -19.15
N ILE A 85 6.60 18.57 -18.63
CA ILE A 85 6.28 18.52 -17.21
C ILE A 85 5.28 17.40 -16.96
N LYS A 86 5.38 16.78 -15.81
CA LYS A 86 4.49 15.70 -15.40
C LYS A 86 4.15 15.82 -13.93
N GLY A 87 2.99 15.33 -13.56
CA GLY A 87 2.58 15.28 -12.17
C GLY A 87 1.58 14.17 -11.94
N SER A 88 1.61 13.62 -10.74
CA SER A 88 0.64 12.62 -10.33
C SER A 88 0.21 12.80 -8.89
N ALA A 89 -1.05 12.46 -8.62
CA ALA A 89 -1.60 12.41 -7.27
C ALA A 89 -2.45 11.17 -7.12
N GLY A 90 -2.42 10.54 -5.94
CA GLY A 90 -3.25 9.36 -5.72
C GLY A 90 -3.34 8.94 -4.27
N ILE A 91 -4.40 8.20 -4.00
CA ILE A 91 -4.61 7.47 -2.75
C ILE A 91 -4.54 5.99 -3.08
N TYR A 92 -3.82 5.25 -2.27
CA TYR A 92 -3.62 3.82 -2.45
C TYR A 92 -4.02 3.10 -1.17
N HIS A 93 -4.72 1.99 -1.31
CA HIS A 93 -5.06 1.11 -0.21
C HIS A 93 -4.40 -0.25 -0.43
N GLN A 94 -3.84 -0.81 0.63
CA GLN A 94 -3.20 -2.12 0.62
C GLN A 94 -3.67 -2.92 1.83
N LEU A 95 -3.92 -4.21 1.63
CA LEU A 95 -4.21 -5.13 2.71
C LEU A 95 -2.98 -5.20 3.64
N PRO A 96 -3.17 -5.15 4.97
CA PRO A 96 -2.07 -5.42 5.91
C PRO A 96 -1.43 -6.79 5.67
N PRO A 97 -0.17 -6.99 6.10
CA PRO A 97 0.47 -8.29 6.02
C PRO A 97 -0.41 -9.40 6.59
N LEU A 98 -0.46 -10.54 5.93
CA LEU A 98 -1.30 -11.67 6.35
C LEU A 98 -0.86 -12.22 7.71
N THR A 99 0.41 -12.11 8.04
CA THR A 99 0.97 -12.41 9.37
C THR A 99 0.33 -11.59 10.47
N ALA A 100 0.14 -10.28 10.22
CA ALA A 100 -0.55 -9.40 11.15
C ALA A 100 -2.04 -9.73 11.27
N LEU A 101 -2.70 -10.08 10.16
CA LEU A 101 -4.12 -10.47 10.15
C LEU A 101 -4.36 -11.84 10.79
N GLY A 102 -3.39 -12.74 10.66
CA GLY A 102 -3.45 -14.10 11.18
C GLY A 102 -3.08 -14.24 12.66
N LEU A 103 -2.68 -13.16 13.33
CA LEU A 103 -2.25 -13.21 14.72
C LEU A 103 -3.42 -13.56 15.66
N ARG A 104 -3.18 -14.55 16.51
CA ARG A 104 -4.10 -14.96 17.57
C ARG A 104 -3.43 -14.80 18.92
N ASP A 105 -4.22 -14.61 19.97
CA ASP A 105 -3.76 -14.70 21.36
C ASP A 105 -3.69 -16.17 21.83
N ASN A 106 -3.26 -16.36 23.06
CA ASN A 106 -3.14 -17.68 23.69
C ASN A 106 -4.49 -18.39 23.85
N ASP A 107 -5.60 -17.65 23.85
CA ASP A 107 -6.97 -18.16 23.91
C ASP A 107 -7.54 -18.47 22.51
N GLY A 108 -6.74 -18.26 21.47
CA GLY A 108 -7.10 -18.49 20.07
C GLY A 108 -7.98 -17.41 19.46
N ALA A 109 -8.19 -16.29 20.14
CA ALA A 109 -8.97 -15.18 19.62
C ALA A 109 -8.14 -14.33 18.65
N TRP A 110 -8.81 -13.71 17.69
CA TRP A 110 -8.16 -12.84 16.72
C TRP A 110 -7.79 -11.49 17.34
N VAL A 111 -6.51 -11.22 17.48
CA VAL A 111 -6.00 -9.98 18.08
C VAL A 111 -6.29 -8.77 17.18
N ASN A 112 -6.18 -8.93 15.88
CA ASN A 112 -6.10 -7.84 14.93
C ASN A 112 -7.38 -7.61 14.08
N ARG A 113 -8.55 -8.04 14.57
CA ARG A 113 -9.85 -7.86 13.88
C ARG A 113 -10.22 -6.41 13.59
N SER A 114 -9.65 -5.46 14.32
CA SER A 114 -9.88 -4.02 14.15
C SER A 114 -9.03 -3.39 13.06
N LEU A 115 -8.03 -4.08 12.51
CA LEU A 115 -7.19 -3.57 11.45
C LEU A 115 -8.01 -3.17 10.23
N ARG A 116 -7.47 -2.18 9.51
CA ARG A 116 -8.02 -1.64 8.28
C ARG A 116 -6.98 -1.74 7.18
N TYR A 117 -7.41 -1.54 5.93
CA TYR A 117 -6.47 -1.33 4.86
C TYR A 117 -5.49 -0.20 5.19
N MET A 118 -4.21 -0.44 4.98
CA MET A 118 -3.18 0.59 5.01
C MET A 118 -3.46 1.60 3.90
N ARG A 119 -3.18 2.87 4.15
CA ARG A 119 -3.43 3.93 3.18
C ARG A 119 -2.16 4.73 2.92
N VAL A 120 -1.87 4.96 1.65
CA VAL A 120 -0.79 5.84 1.20
C VAL A 120 -1.38 6.96 0.36
N LYS A 121 -1.03 8.19 0.67
CA LYS A 121 -1.29 9.36 -0.16
C LYS A 121 0.03 9.72 -0.84
N ALA A 122 0.03 9.77 -2.14
CA ALA A 122 1.21 10.08 -2.93
C ALA A 122 0.96 11.29 -3.82
N LEU A 123 1.97 12.14 -3.92
CA LEU A 123 2.04 13.26 -4.84
C LEU A 123 3.42 13.25 -5.47
N SER A 124 3.50 13.43 -6.79
CA SER A 124 4.76 13.65 -7.48
C SER A 124 4.63 14.73 -8.54
N ALA A 125 5.74 15.40 -8.82
CA ALA A 125 5.88 16.34 -9.93
C ALA A 125 7.28 16.25 -10.48
N GLY A 126 7.42 16.35 -11.79
CA GLY A 126 8.70 16.21 -12.46
C GLY A 126 8.77 16.99 -13.76
N ILE A 127 10.00 17.15 -14.24
CA ILE A 127 10.34 17.76 -15.51
C ILE A 127 11.30 16.83 -16.24
N ASP A 128 11.03 16.61 -17.52
CA ASP A 128 11.89 15.85 -18.41
C ASP A 128 12.47 16.80 -19.47
N TRP A 129 13.77 16.69 -19.68
CA TRP A 129 14.49 17.36 -20.74
C TRP A 129 15.03 16.35 -21.72
N ARG A 130 14.62 16.45 -22.97
CA ARG A 130 15.08 15.62 -24.10
C ARG A 130 16.12 16.39 -24.89
N LEU A 131 17.35 15.90 -24.85
CA LEU A 131 18.44 16.45 -25.64
C LEU A 131 18.64 15.57 -26.88
N ARG A 132 18.12 16.01 -28.01
CA ARG A 132 18.08 15.24 -29.25
C ARG A 132 17.50 13.83 -28.97
N ASP A 133 17.39 12.97 -29.92
CA ASP A 133 16.74 11.64 -29.74
C ASP A 133 17.56 10.62 -28.94
N ARG A 134 18.60 11.04 -28.25
CA ARG A 134 19.57 10.14 -27.61
C ARG A 134 19.69 10.25 -26.09
N LEU A 135 19.24 11.35 -25.50
CA LEU A 135 19.39 11.57 -24.06
C LEU A 135 18.12 12.21 -23.51
N ILE A 136 17.60 11.61 -22.43
CA ILE A 136 16.53 12.19 -21.62
C ILE A 136 17.08 12.35 -20.20
N VAL A 137 16.97 13.55 -19.66
CA VAL A 137 17.27 13.85 -18.27
C VAL A 137 15.94 14.14 -17.57
N SER A 138 15.69 13.44 -16.47
CA SER A 138 14.47 13.58 -15.68
C SER A 138 14.80 14.01 -14.26
N ILE A 139 14.06 14.98 -13.75
CA ILE A 139 14.09 15.37 -12.34
C ILE A 139 12.66 15.22 -11.81
N GLU A 140 12.50 14.47 -10.72
CA GLU A 140 11.20 14.26 -10.10
C GLU A 140 11.30 14.44 -8.59
N GLY A 141 10.37 15.20 -8.03
CA GLY A 141 10.13 15.30 -6.60
C GLY A 141 8.86 14.56 -6.22
N PHE A 142 8.87 13.90 -5.06
CA PHE A 142 7.67 13.21 -4.58
C PHE A 142 7.50 13.35 -3.07
N ARG A 143 6.24 13.23 -2.64
CA ARG A 143 5.86 13.13 -1.22
C ARG A 143 4.92 11.96 -1.05
N LYS A 144 5.19 11.11 -0.04
CA LYS A 144 4.31 10.02 0.37
C LYS A 144 3.95 10.17 1.84
N GLY A 145 2.66 10.13 2.15
CA GLY A 145 2.14 10.08 3.50
C GLY A 145 1.50 8.72 3.76
N TYR A 146 1.87 8.09 4.85
CA TYR A 146 1.41 6.76 5.21
C TYR A 146 0.46 6.83 6.39
N ASP A 147 -0.71 6.23 6.28
CA ASP A 147 -1.72 6.14 7.33
C ASP A 147 -2.08 4.67 7.61
N ARG A 148 -2.45 4.39 8.84
CA ARG A 148 -2.99 3.07 9.25
C ARG A 148 -1.99 1.94 9.04
N ILE A 149 -0.72 2.19 9.26
CA ILE A 149 0.30 1.15 9.24
C ILE A 149 0.25 0.41 10.58
N PRO A 150 0.10 -0.92 10.59
CA PRO A 150 0.19 -1.69 11.81
C PRO A 150 1.62 -1.64 12.36
N LEU A 151 1.74 -1.27 13.64
CA LEU A 151 3.01 -1.22 14.36
C LEU A 151 3.11 -2.46 15.24
N SER A 152 4.33 -2.96 15.40
CA SER A 152 4.65 -3.95 16.43
C SER A 152 4.60 -3.30 17.81
N LEU A 153 3.89 -3.91 18.74
CA LEU A 153 3.81 -3.40 20.12
C LEU A 153 5.12 -3.54 20.88
N ALA A 154 5.98 -4.47 20.49
CA ALA A 154 7.24 -4.74 21.18
C ALA A 154 8.31 -3.66 20.95
N ASP A 155 8.37 -3.10 19.76
CA ASP A 155 9.46 -2.21 19.32
C ASP A 155 8.98 -0.97 18.54
N GLY A 156 7.68 -0.84 18.32
CA GLY A 156 7.09 0.29 17.58
C GLY A 156 7.45 0.34 16.09
N ILE A 157 8.10 -0.70 15.58
CA ILE A 157 8.50 -0.76 14.17
C ILE A 157 7.28 -1.15 13.31
N PRO A 158 7.06 -0.49 12.15
CA PRO A 158 6.02 -0.91 11.23
C PRO A 158 6.20 -2.37 10.79
N LEU A 159 5.15 -3.17 10.90
CA LEU A 159 5.20 -4.59 10.53
C LEU A 159 5.62 -4.82 9.08
N VAL A 160 5.31 -3.88 8.19
CA VAL A 160 5.76 -3.92 6.79
C VAL A 160 7.28 -3.77 6.60
N CYS A 161 7.99 -3.26 7.63
CA CYS A 161 9.44 -3.10 7.61
C CYS A 161 10.18 -4.28 8.26
N LYS A 162 9.47 -5.17 8.96
CA LYS A 162 10.11 -6.31 9.64
C LYS A 162 10.49 -7.45 8.71
N GLY A 163 10.20 -7.34 7.44
CA GLY A 163 10.33 -8.45 6.50
C GLY A 163 9.37 -9.59 6.89
N ASP A 164 8.61 -10.07 5.97
CA ASP A 164 7.93 -11.33 6.20
C ASP A 164 8.99 -12.41 6.02
N ASP A 165 9.49 -12.98 7.09
CA ASP A 165 10.18 -14.25 7.06
C ASP A 165 9.13 -15.29 6.62
N TYR A 166 9.14 -15.55 5.31
CA TYR A 166 8.26 -16.54 4.68
C TYR A 166 8.86 -17.93 4.75
#